data_7f5011bb97ea55f6b0e8c99346a45b1f
#
_entry.id   7f5011bb97ea55f6b0e8c99346a45b1f
#
_cell.length_a   1.000
_cell.length_b   1.000
_cell.length_c   1.000
_cell.angle_alpha   90.00
_cell.angle_beta   90.00
_cell.angle_gamma   90.00
#
_symmetry.space_group_name_H-M   'P 1'
#
loop_
_entity.id
_entity.type
_entity.pdbx_description
1 polymer ?
#
loop_
_entity_poly.entity_id
_entity_poly.type
_entity_poly.pdbx_seq_one_letter_code
_entity_poly.pdbx_strand_id
1 'polypeptide(L)'
;MSPDMKITQVKSNGKSLKNIELSDVMTAIRSGEQARVVNEHRGILSSSMPGDRNIHATDIPVLLFAARFRKKESRIEYQAYNGLVLMDVGNLADREEAVAVKRLASLAPQTMAAFVGSSGKSVKILVPFVLPDGSLPEKRELAELFHAVAYRRAVAFYQAHLQRHIEMGEEASLERGCRHSFDPGLYYNPSATPLIQEQPMQMPCLLYTSPSPRDMRRS
;
A
#
# COMPACT_ATOMS: atom_id res chain seq x y z
N MET A 1 -4.40 3.49 -17.65
CA MET A 1 -3.49 4.22 -16.72
C MET A 1 -2.27 4.68 -17.51
N SER A 2 -1.74 5.88 -17.20
CA SER A 2 -0.55 6.42 -17.88
C SER A 2 0.66 5.51 -17.63
N PRO A 3 1.51 5.22 -18.66
CA PRO A 3 2.73 4.43 -18.47
C PRO A 3 3.74 5.10 -17.54
N ASP A 4 3.61 6.39 -17.26
CA ASP A 4 4.54 7.21 -16.47
C ASP A 4 4.01 7.48 -15.06
N MET A 5 3.56 6.42 -14.36
CA MET A 5 3.10 6.58 -12.99
C MET A 5 4.29 6.69 -12.03
N LYS A 6 4.36 7.79 -11.28
CA LYS A 6 5.37 8.00 -10.23
C LYS A 6 4.85 7.64 -8.85
N ILE A 7 5.70 7.03 -8.06
CA ILE A 7 5.49 6.76 -6.64
C ILE A 7 6.53 7.50 -5.80
N THR A 8 6.32 7.56 -4.49
CA THR A 8 7.28 8.20 -3.59
C THR A 8 8.14 7.15 -2.90
N GLN A 9 9.45 7.29 -3.03
CA GLN A 9 10.42 6.55 -2.24
C GLN A 9 10.91 7.41 -1.09
N VAL A 10 10.88 6.87 0.12
CA VAL A 10 11.46 7.46 1.32
C VAL A 10 12.76 6.72 1.62
N LYS A 11 13.89 7.45 1.68
CA LYS A 11 15.16 6.84 2.07
C LYS A 11 15.13 6.39 3.53
N SER A 12 15.96 5.42 3.85
CA SER A 12 16.07 4.79 5.17
C SER A 12 16.18 5.76 6.34
N ASN A 13 16.79 6.92 6.15
CA ASN A 13 16.91 7.95 7.19
C ASN A 13 15.64 8.80 7.40
N GLY A 14 14.56 8.54 6.66
CA GLY A 14 13.31 9.30 6.72
C GLY A 14 13.41 10.77 6.26
N LYS A 15 14.63 11.25 5.91
CA LYS A 15 14.89 12.66 5.63
C LYS A 15 14.76 13.04 4.15
N SER A 16 14.79 12.07 3.24
CA SER A 16 14.78 12.30 1.80
C SER A 16 13.64 11.56 1.13
N LEU A 17 12.85 12.31 0.37
CA LEU A 17 11.76 11.82 -0.49
C LEU A 17 12.18 11.98 -1.96
N LYS A 18 11.93 10.97 -2.77
CA LYS A 18 12.16 11.01 -4.22
C LYS A 18 10.96 10.41 -4.93
N ASN A 19 10.43 11.10 -5.93
CA ASN A 19 9.44 10.53 -6.82
C ASN A 19 10.16 9.78 -7.95
N ILE A 20 9.82 8.52 -8.15
CA ILE A 20 10.43 7.60 -9.11
C ILE A 20 9.34 6.90 -9.91
N GLU A 21 9.65 6.48 -11.12
CA GLU A 21 8.71 5.74 -11.96
C GLU A 21 8.40 4.37 -11.34
N LEU A 22 7.13 3.97 -11.39
CA LEU A 22 6.70 2.67 -10.87
C LEU A 22 7.41 1.51 -11.60
N SER A 23 7.58 1.63 -12.91
CA SER A 23 8.30 0.66 -13.75
C SER A 23 9.75 0.45 -13.32
N ASP A 24 10.43 1.55 -12.94
CA ASP A 24 11.81 1.49 -12.46
C ASP A 24 11.90 0.76 -11.12
N VAL A 25 10.94 1.02 -10.23
CA VAL A 25 10.84 0.30 -8.95
C VAL A 25 10.60 -1.19 -9.15
N MET A 26 9.69 -1.57 -10.06
CA MET A 26 9.43 -2.98 -10.36
C MET A 26 10.68 -3.64 -10.94
N THR A 27 11.40 -2.94 -11.81
CA THR A 27 12.67 -3.40 -12.35
C THR A 27 13.73 -3.56 -11.26
N ALA A 28 13.88 -2.58 -10.37
CA ALA A 28 14.84 -2.63 -9.26
C ALA A 28 14.57 -3.80 -8.29
N ILE A 29 13.28 -4.07 -7.97
CA ILE A 29 12.90 -5.22 -7.13
C ILE A 29 13.26 -6.54 -7.82
N ARG A 30 13.05 -6.64 -9.13
CA ARG A 30 13.34 -7.86 -9.92
C ARG A 30 14.84 -8.07 -10.12
N SER A 31 15.57 -7.02 -10.48
CA SER A 31 17.01 -7.10 -10.76
C SER A 31 17.86 -7.27 -9.51
N GLY A 32 17.35 -6.92 -8.33
CA GLY A 32 18.07 -7.08 -7.06
C GLY A 32 18.94 -5.90 -6.68
N GLU A 33 18.59 -4.68 -7.08
CA GLU A 33 19.32 -3.47 -6.67
C GLU A 33 19.54 -3.41 -5.14
N GLN A 34 18.54 -3.85 -4.36
CA GLN A 34 18.60 -3.91 -2.89
C GLN A 34 18.82 -5.34 -2.36
N ALA A 35 19.23 -6.29 -3.20
CA ALA A 35 19.29 -7.70 -2.85
C ALA A 35 20.17 -7.99 -1.62
N ARG A 36 21.33 -7.31 -1.50
CA ARG A 36 22.25 -7.50 -0.38
C ARG A 36 21.56 -7.16 0.94
N VAL A 37 21.04 -5.94 1.07
CA VAL A 37 20.41 -5.45 2.31
C VAL A 37 19.15 -6.25 2.65
N VAL A 38 18.33 -6.60 1.65
CA VAL A 38 17.12 -7.41 1.82
C VAL A 38 17.46 -8.84 2.28
N ASN A 39 18.49 -9.46 1.72
CA ASN A 39 18.88 -10.80 2.12
C ASN A 39 19.55 -10.84 3.51
N GLU A 40 20.34 -9.83 3.86
CA GLU A 40 20.85 -9.63 5.22
C GLU A 40 19.68 -9.50 6.22
N HIS A 41 18.69 -8.68 5.90
CA HIS A 41 17.48 -8.54 6.73
C HIS A 41 16.72 -9.87 6.88
N ARG A 42 16.53 -10.63 5.81
CA ARG A 42 15.91 -11.97 5.86
C ARG A 42 16.70 -12.95 6.73
N GLY A 43 18.03 -12.93 6.63
CA GLY A 43 18.92 -13.74 7.45
C GLY A 43 18.75 -13.43 8.95
N ILE A 44 18.71 -12.16 9.30
CA ILE A 44 18.47 -11.71 10.68
C ILE A 44 17.10 -12.15 11.18
N LEU A 45 16.03 -11.98 10.39
CA LEU A 45 14.70 -12.40 10.78
C LEU A 45 14.57 -13.92 10.99
N SER A 46 15.39 -14.73 10.32
CA SER A 46 15.40 -16.19 10.47
C SER A 46 16.24 -16.68 11.65
N SER A 47 17.25 -15.91 12.08
CA SER A 47 18.23 -16.31 13.09
C SER A 47 18.08 -15.62 14.46
N SER A 48 17.29 -14.52 14.54
CA SER A 48 17.34 -13.63 15.71
C SER A 48 16.22 -13.84 16.72
N MET A 49 16.56 -13.57 17.98
CA MET A 49 15.60 -13.33 19.05
C MET A 49 14.73 -12.10 18.75
N PRO A 50 13.48 -12.01 19.28
CA PRO A 50 12.53 -10.94 18.92
C PRO A 50 13.03 -9.50 19.05
N GLY A 51 14.03 -9.21 19.90
CA GLY A 51 14.55 -7.86 20.14
C GLY A 51 15.46 -7.30 19.06
N ASP A 52 16.17 -8.14 18.31
CA ASP A 52 17.19 -7.71 17.33
C ASP A 52 16.60 -7.38 15.94
N ARG A 53 15.33 -7.69 15.72
CA ARG A 53 14.68 -7.66 14.40
C ARG A 53 14.54 -6.28 13.78
N ASN A 54 14.62 -5.21 14.55
CA ASN A 54 14.33 -3.86 14.09
C ASN A 54 15.54 -3.06 13.61
N ILE A 55 16.75 -3.39 14.01
CA ILE A 55 17.94 -2.55 13.81
C ILE A 55 18.31 -2.44 12.32
N HIS A 56 18.27 -3.54 11.58
CA HIS A 56 18.67 -3.57 10.15
C HIS A 56 17.54 -3.23 9.17
N ALA A 57 16.28 -3.20 9.61
CA ALA A 57 15.15 -2.84 8.76
C ALA A 57 15.15 -1.35 8.39
N THR A 58 15.89 -0.51 9.09
CA THR A 58 15.97 0.94 8.87
C THR A 58 16.74 1.30 7.60
N ASP A 59 17.58 0.41 7.09
CA ASP A 59 18.42 0.68 5.90
C ASP A 59 17.71 0.40 4.57
N ILE A 60 16.54 -0.23 4.62
CA ILE A 60 15.75 -0.51 3.42
C ILE A 60 14.81 0.67 3.14
N PRO A 61 14.88 1.28 1.95
CA PRO A 61 13.96 2.35 1.58
C PRO A 61 12.49 1.92 1.66
N VAL A 62 11.59 2.85 1.98
CA VAL A 62 10.14 2.63 1.98
C VAL A 62 9.54 3.17 0.70
N LEU A 63 8.63 2.41 0.10
CA LEU A 63 7.91 2.73 -1.12
C LEU A 63 6.46 3.06 -0.78
N LEU A 64 6.01 4.28 -1.12
CA LEU A 64 4.64 4.77 -0.93
C LEU A 64 3.95 4.76 -2.30
N PHE A 65 3.01 3.84 -2.49
CA PHE A 65 2.37 3.62 -3.79
C PHE A 65 1.10 4.43 -3.98
N ALA A 66 0.34 4.67 -2.91
CA ALA A 66 -0.99 5.25 -2.98
C ALA A 66 -0.99 6.70 -3.45
N ALA A 67 0.01 7.47 -3.07
CA ALA A 67 0.10 8.90 -3.40
C ALA A 67 1.54 9.35 -3.62
N ARG A 68 1.67 10.49 -4.29
CA ARG A 68 2.94 11.20 -4.43
C ARG A 68 3.04 12.28 -3.36
N PHE A 69 4.23 12.38 -2.80
CA PHE A 69 4.59 13.36 -1.80
C PHE A 69 5.86 14.10 -2.21
N ARG A 70 6.02 15.32 -1.73
CA ARG A 70 7.27 16.06 -1.80
C ARG A 70 7.65 16.58 -0.42
N LYS A 71 8.93 16.81 -0.25
CA LYS A 71 9.42 17.53 0.92
C LYS A 71 9.51 19.01 0.59
N LYS A 72 8.85 19.84 1.38
CA LYS A 72 8.99 21.28 1.33
C LYS A 72 9.44 21.74 2.71
N GLU A 73 10.66 22.27 2.77
CA GLU A 73 11.31 22.61 4.04
C GLU A 73 11.37 21.41 5.00
N SER A 74 10.65 21.46 6.12
CA SER A 74 10.56 20.37 7.11
C SER A 74 9.26 19.55 7.01
N ARG A 75 8.34 19.90 6.09
CA ARG A 75 7.02 19.26 5.97
C ARG A 75 6.94 18.34 4.76
N ILE A 76 6.12 17.31 4.88
CA ILE A 76 5.75 16.43 3.76
C ILE A 76 4.43 16.94 3.20
N GLU A 77 4.41 17.30 1.94
CA GLU A 77 3.23 17.78 1.22
C GLU A 77 2.71 16.71 0.26
N TYR A 78 1.41 16.47 0.32
CA TYR A 78 0.70 15.66 -0.66
C TYR A 78 0.72 16.38 -2.03
N GLN A 79 0.92 15.61 -3.10
CA GLN A 79 0.92 16.13 -4.46
C GLN A 79 -0.24 15.59 -5.29
N ALA A 80 -0.41 14.27 -5.29
CA ALA A 80 -1.48 13.62 -6.06
C ALA A 80 -1.71 12.18 -5.59
N TYR A 81 -2.92 11.71 -5.77
CA TYR A 81 -3.32 10.32 -5.57
C TYR A 81 -3.01 9.49 -6.83
N ASN A 82 -2.52 8.29 -6.64
CA ASN A 82 -2.16 7.38 -7.74
C ASN A 82 -3.25 6.33 -8.03
N GLY A 83 -4.27 6.21 -7.19
CA GLY A 83 -5.26 5.16 -7.34
C GLY A 83 -4.73 3.74 -7.08
N LEU A 84 -3.57 3.60 -6.45
CA LEU A 84 -2.99 2.30 -6.14
C LEU A 84 -3.23 1.91 -4.68
N VAL A 85 -3.79 0.74 -4.48
CA VAL A 85 -3.92 0.11 -3.17
C VAL A 85 -2.81 -0.92 -3.01
N LEU A 86 -2.02 -0.76 -1.95
CA LEU A 86 -1.04 -1.75 -1.52
C LEU A 86 -1.66 -2.66 -0.46
N MET A 87 -1.75 -3.95 -0.78
CA MET A 87 -2.13 -4.97 0.20
C MET A 87 -0.92 -5.76 0.66
N ASP A 88 -0.99 -6.25 1.90
CA ASP A 88 0.01 -7.12 2.51
C ASP A 88 -0.64 -8.43 2.94
N VAL A 89 -0.25 -9.51 2.30
CA VAL A 89 -0.62 -10.87 2.74
C VAL A 89 0.54 -11.37 3.60
N GLY A 90 0.44 -11.18 4.89
CA GLY A 90 1.46 -11.53 5.89
C GLY A 90 1.30 -12.92 6.49
N ASN A 91 2.10 -13.19 7.51
CA ASN A 91 2.04 -14.39 8.34
C ASN A 91 2.16 -15.71 7.55
N LEU A 92 2.94 -15.70 6.46
CA LEU A 92 3.23 -16.88 5.68
C LEU A 92 4.34 -17.71 6.37
N ALA A 93 4.23 -19.01 6.29
CA ALA A 93 5.16 -19.93 6.97
C ALA A 93 6.59 -19.73 6.47
N ASP A 94 6.75 -19.67 5.15
CA ASP A 94 8.06 -19.58 4.49
C ASP A 94 7.98 -18.85 3.13
N ARG A 95 9.10 -18.88 2.42
CA ARG A 95 9.20 -18.27 1.09
C ARG A 95 8.45 -19.06 0.02
N GLU A 96 8.33 -20.37 0.14
CA GLU A 96 7.64 -21.22 -0.84
C GLU A 96 6.15 -20.90 -0.81
N GLU A 97 5.56 -20.80 0.37
CA GLU A 97 4.18 -20.36 0.54
C GLU A 97 3.98 -18.93 -0.02
N ALA A 98 4.92 -18.01 0.23
CA ALA A 98 4.85 -16.67 -0.33
C ALA A 98 4.88 -16.68 -1.87
N VAL A 99 5.69 -17.52 -2.49
CA VAL A 99 5.73 -17.69 -3.96
C VAL A 99 4.42 -18.27 -4.46
N ALA A 100 3.83 -19.25 -3.79
CA ALA A 100 2.55 -19.85 -4.16
C ALA A 100 1.41 -18.82 -4.09
N VAL A 101 1.31 -18.06 -2.99
CA VAL A 101 0.32 -16.98 -2.82
C VAL A 101 0.50 -15.89 -3.90
N LYS A 102 1.74 -15.49 -4.19
CA LYS A 102 2.04 -14.53 -5.26
C LYS A 102 1.54 -15.03 -6.63
N ARG A 103 1.77 -16.30 -6.95
CA ARG A 103 1.29 -16.89 -8.21
C ARG A 103 -0.23 -16.87 -8.31
N LEU A 104 -0.94 -17.23 -7.25
CA LEU A 104 -2.39 -17.14 -7.21
C LEU A 104 -2.87 -15.70 -7.38
N ALA A 105 -2.27 -14.75 -6.67
CA ALA A 105 -2.61 -13.33 -6.80
C ALA A 105 -2.41 -12.82 -8.24
N SER A 106 -1.37 -13.28 -8.94
CA SER A 106 -1.08 -12.85 -10.31
C SER A 106 -2.08 -13.37 -11.37
N LEU A 107 -2.95 -14.31 -11.01
CA LEU A 107 -4.01 -14.79 -11.91
C LEU A 107 -5.19 -13.81 -12.00
N ALA A 108 -5.35 -12.93 -11.02
CA ALA A 108 -6.41 -11.92 -11.07
C ALA A 108 -6.03 -10.80 -12.05
N PRO A 109 -6.88 -10.47 -13.04
CA PRO A 109 -6.60 -9.41 -14.01
C PRO A 109 -6.49 -8.02 -13.37
N GLN A 110 -6.95 -7.86 -12.13
CA GLN A 110 -6.84 -6.65 -11.31
C GLN A 110 -5.47 -6.49 -10.65
N THR A 111 -4.63 -7.52 -10.66
CA THR A 111 -3.30 -7.44 -10.06
C THR A 111 -2.35 -6.67 -10.97
N MET A 112 -1.94 -5.47 -10.55
CA MET A 112 -0.92 -4.69 -11.25
C MET A 112 0.48 -5.20 -10.95
N ALA A 113 0.78 -5.50 -9.68
CA ALA A 113 2.04 -6.12 -9.29
C ALA A 113 1.83 -7.05 -8.10
N ALA A 114 2.62 -8.11 -8.04
CA ALA A 114 2.71 -8.99 -6.90
C ALA A 114 4.16 -9.43 -6.69
N PHE A 115 4.67 -9.28 -5.46
CA PHE A 115 6.05 -9.62 -5.12
C PHE A 115 6.20 -10.04 -3.66
N VAL A 116 7.20 -10.86 -3.40
CA VAL A 116 7.56 -11.27 -2.05
C VAL A 116 8.15 -10.09 -1.29
N GLY A 117 7.63 -9.82 -0.10
CA GLY A 117 8.07 -8.71 0.74
C GLY A 117 9.50 -8.87 1.28
N SER A 118 10.01 -7.81 1.91
CA SER A 118 11.40 -7.79 2.44
C SER A 118 11.65 -8.84 3.52
N SER A 119 10.63 -9.28 4.25
CA SER A 119 10.76 -10.37 5.23
C SER A 119 10.91 -11.76 4.61
N GLY A 120 10.52 -11.94 3.35
CA GLY A 120 10.41 -13.24 2.71
C GLY A 120 9.16 -14.04 3.07
N LYS A 121 8.38 -13.60 4.05
CA LYS A 121 7.18 -14.26 4.60
C LYS A 121 5.91 -13.44 4.41
N SER A 122 5.87 -12.61 3.39
CA SER A 122 4.69 -11.84 3.01
C SER A 122 4.66 -11.61 1.50
N VAL A 123 3.48 -11.34 0.97
CA VAL A 123 3.29 -10.94 -0.43
C VAL A 123 2.67 -9.55 -0.46
N LYS A 124 3.27 -8.67 -1.24
CA LYS A 124 2.76 -7.34 -1.53
C LYS A 124 2.01 -7.40 -2.86
N ILE A 125 0.78 -6.89 -2.85
CA ILE A 125 -0.10 -6.87 -4.02
C ILE A 125 -0.51 -5.42 -4.28
N LEU A 126 -0.29 -4.94 -5.50
CA LEU A 126 -0.75 -3.63 -5.95
C LEU A 126 -1.98 -3.78 -6.83
N VAL A 127 -3.02 -3.04 -6.49
CA VAL A 127 -4.32 -3.08 -7.16
C VAL A 127 -4.73 -1.67 -7.56
N PRO A 128 -4.98 -1.40 -8.85
CA PRO A 128 -5.45 -0.10 -9.30
C PRO A 128 -6.95 0.08 -9.05
N PHE A 129 -7.33 1.28 -8.63
CA PHE A 129 -8.71 1.72 -8.44
C PHE A 129 -8.94 3.05 -9.15
N VAL A 130 -10.14 3.21 -9.69
CA VAL A 130 -10.59 4.45 -10.35
C VAL A 130 -12.04 4.75 -10.00
N LEU A 131 -12.46 6.00 -10.20
CA LEU A 131 -13.85 6.41 -10.19
C LEU A 131 -14.60 5.83 -11.41
N PRO A 132 -15.95 5.83 -11.45
CA PRO A 132 -16.73 5.30 -12.58
C PRO A 132 -16.41 5.95 -13.92
N ASP A 133 -15.95 7.20 -13.93
CA ASP A 133 -15.52 7.93 -15.13
C ASP A 133 -14.05 7.69 -15.50
N GLY A 134 -13.36 6.82 -14.75
CA GLY A 134 -11.93 6.50 -14.94
C GLY A 134 -10.97 7.52 -14.32
N SER A 135 -11.46 8.59 -13.70
CA SER A 135 -10.64 9.60 -13.02
C SER A 135 -10.23 9.17 -11.60
N LEU A 136 -9.44 10.02 -10.95
CA LEU A 136 -9.01 9.84 -9.55
C LEU A 136 -9.40 11.09 -8.73
N PRO A 137 -9.68 10.92 -7.42
CA PRO A 137 -9.88 12.06 -6.52
C PRO A 137 -8.66 12.98 -6.49
N GLU A 138 -8.86 14.28 -6.72
CA GLU A 138 -7.78 15.27 -6.74
C GLU A 138 -7.42 15.80 -5.34
N LYS A 139 -8.46 16.06 -4.51
CA LYS A 139 -8.27 16.60 -3.17
C LYS A 139 -7.83 15.50 -2.21
N ARG A 140 -6.91 15.82 -1.32
CA ARG A 140 -6.35 14.88 -0.34
C ARG A 140 -7.43 14.19 0.50
N GLU A 141 -8.37 14.96 1.03
CA GLU A 141 -9.43 14.47 1.89
C GLU A 141 -10.35 13.47 1.16
N LEU A 142 -10.66 13.74 -0.12
CA LEU A 142 -11.43 12.83 -0.95
C LEU A 142 -10.64 11.58 -1.31
N ALA A 143 -9.35 11.73 -1.56
CA ALA A 143 -8.46 10.60 -1.84
C ALA A 143 -8.31 9.68 -0.62
N GLU A 144 -8.22 10.22 0.60
CA GLU A 144 -8.16 9.44 1.85
C GLU A 144 -9.44 8.62 2.04
N LEU A 145 -10.62 9.24 1.89
CA LEU A 145 -11.91 8.54 1.99
C LEU A 145 -12.05 7.44 0.92
N PHE A 146 -11.72 7.78 -0.32
CA PHE A 146 -11.74 6.83 -1.44
C PHE A 146 -10.80 5.65 -1.18
N HIS A 147 -9.56 5.94 -0.77
CA HIS A 147 -8.54 4.93 -0.52
C HIS A 147 -8.92 3.97 0.61
N ALA A 148 -9.52 4.47 1.69
CA ALA A 148 -9.97 3.65 2.80
C ALA A 148 -11.04 2.63 2.38
N VAL A 149 -11.99 3.02 1.51
CA VAL A 149 -12.98 2.09 0.97
C VAL A 149 -12.37 1.14 -0.05
N ALA A 150 -11.51 1.66 -0.96
CA ALA A 150 -10.81 0.86 -1.96
C ALA A 150 -9.95 -0.23 -1.30
N TYR A 151 -9.25 0.10 -0.21
CA TYR A 151 -8.46 -0.88 0.55
C TYR A 151 -9.31 -2.03 1.09
N ARG A 152 -10.44 -1.72 1.75
CA ARG A 152 -11.35 -2.75 2.26
C ARG A 152 -11.90 -3.65 1.15
N ARG A 153 -12.24 -3.06 0.01
CA ARG A 153 -12.71 -3.82 -1.16
C ARG A 153 -11.62 -4.69 -1.76
N ALA A 154 -10.39 -4.18 -1.85
CA ALA A 154 -9.25 -4.96 -2.31
C ALA A 154 -9.02 -6.17 -1.39
N VAL A 155 -9.02 -5.97 -0.07
CA VAL A 155 -8.89 -7.06 0.91
C VAL A 155 -9.99 -8.10 0.73
N ALA A 156 -11.26 -7.69 0.66
CA ALA A 156 -12.39 -8.61 0.47
C ALA A 156 -12.26 -9.41 -0.83
N PHE A 157 -11.89 -8.74 -1.94
CA PHE A 157 -11.68 -9.39 -3.23
C PHE A 157 -10.58 -10.46 -3.16
N TYR A 158 -9.42 -10.12 -2.60
CA TYR A 158 -8.30 -11.07 -2.55
C TYR A 158 -8.45 -12.12 -1.47
N GLN A 159 -9.18 -11.88 -0.39
CA GLN A 159 -9.56 -12.95 0.55
C GLN A 159 -10.36 -14.04 -0.14
N ALA A 160 -11.35 -13.64 -0.97
CA ALA A 160 -12.14 -14.60 -1.76
C ALA A 160 -11.29 -15.28 -2.85
N HIS A 161 -10.47 -14.51 -3.58
CA HIS A 161 -9.64 -15.02 -4.67
C HIS A 161 -8.56 -16.00 -4.19
N LEU A 162 -7.90 -15.69 -3.08
CA LEU A 162 -6.83 -16.51 -2.50
C LEU A 162 -7.36 -17.58 -1.53
N GLN A 163 -8.66 -17.58 -1.23
CA GLN A 163 -9.29 -18.44 -0.23
C GLN A 163 -8.54 -18.43 1.12
N ARG A 164 -8.07 -17.24 1.51
CA ARG A 164 -7.25 -17.02 2.69
C ARG A 164 -7.70 -15.77 3.43
N HIS A 165 -7.70 -15.83 4.76
CA HIS A 165 -7.87 -14.63 5.57
C HIS A 165 -6.68 -13.69 5.39
N ILE A 166 -6.97 -12.40 5.13
CA ILE A 166 -5.97 -11.33 5.05
C ILE A 166 -6.25 -10.38 6.22
N GLU A 167 -5.28 -10.25 7.11
CA GLU A 167 -5.40 -9.30 8.20
C GLU A 167 -5.49 -7.87 7.64
N MET A 168 -6.57 -7.18 7.94
CA MET A 168 -6.64 -5.75 7.70
C MET A 168 -5.79 -5.09 8.77
N GLY A 169 -4.63 -4.55 8.37
CA GLY A 169 -3.84 -3.70 9.25
C GLY A 169 -4.61 -2.44 9.63
N GLU A 170 -4.04 -1.69 10.58
CA GLU A 170 -4.53 -0.35 10.96
C GLU A 170 -4.83 0.49 9.71
N GLU A 171 -5.70 1.45 9.85
CA GLU A 171 -6.33 2.26 8.81
C GLU A 171 -5.53 2.45 7.51
N ALA A 172 -6.20 2.27 6.37
CA ALA A 172 -5.63 2.52 5.06
C ALA A 172 -5.24 3.98 4.91
N SER A 173 -3.98 4.30 5.11
CA SER A 173 -3.42 5.64 4.93
C SER A 173 -2.77 5.78 3.56
N LEU A 174 -2.85 6.96 2.95
CA LEU A 174 -2.11 7.28 1.73
C LEU A 174 -0.59 7.21 1.92
N GLU A 175 -0.13 7.33 3.16
CA GLU A 175 1.28 7.26 3.56
C GLU A 175 1.71 5.83 3.91
N ARG A 176 0.78 4.86 3.83
CA ARG A 176 1.12 3.45 4.04
C ARG A 176 1.98 2.95 2.89
N GLY A 177 3.15 2.47 3.23
CA GLY A 177 4.10 1.91 2.27
C GLY A 177 4.60 0.54 2.69
N CYS A 178 5.46 -0.01 1.86
CA CYS A 178 6.25 -1.19 2.22
C CYS A 178 7.73 -0.91 2.03
N ARG A 179 8.57 -1.67 2.72
CA ARG A 179 10.00 -1.66 2.45
C ARG A 179 10.29 -2.16 1.05
N HIS A 180 11.31 -1.60 0.40
CA HIS A 180 11.83 -2.13 -0.85
C HIS A 180 12.17 -3.62 -0.67
N SER A 181 12.06 -4.40 -1.73
CA SER A 181 12.26 -5.85 -1.66
C SER A 181 13.20 -6.35 -2.76
N PHE A 182 13.49 -7.64 -2.71
CA PHE A 182 14.15 -8.38 -3.77
C PHE A 182 13.33 -9.63 -4.11
N ASP A 183 12.81 -9.68 -5.34
CA ASP A 183 12.05 -10.81 -5.86
C ASP A 183 12.26 -10.94 -7.38
N PRO A 184 13.18 -11.84 -7.83
CA PRO A 184 13.40 -12.08 -9.26
C PRO A 184 12.15 -12.55 -10.01
N GLY A 185 11.23 -13.20 -9.29
CA GLY A 185 9.95 -13.67 -9.82
C GLY A 185 8.79 -12.69 -9.64
N LEU A 186 9.05 -11.39 -9.46
CA LEU A 186 8.03 -10.35 -9.37
C LEU A 186 7.11 -10.39 -10.60
N TYR A 187 5.80 -10.38 -10.34
CA TYR A 187 4.78 -10.18 -11.37
C TYR A 187 4.49 -8.67 -11.54
N TYR A 188 4.45 -8.21 -12.78
CA TYR A 188 4.08 -6.84 -13.12
C TYR A 188 3.27 -6.77 -14.40
N ASN A 189 2.08 -6.21 -14.32
CA ASN A 189 1.16 -5.94 -15.42
C ASN A 189 0.72 -4.47 -15.40
N PRO A 190 1.36 -3.58 -16.17
CA PRO A 190 0.97 -2.17 -16.22
C PRO A 190 -0.43 -1.93 -16.80
N SER A 191 -0.98 -2.93 -17.51
CA SER A 191 -2.32 -2.90 -18.11
C SER A 191 -3.37 -3.61 -17.25
N ALA A 192 -3.12 -3.79 -15.94
CA ALA A 192 -4.09 -4.39 -15.04
C ALA A 192 -5.42 -3.63 -15.06
N THR A 193 -6.53 -4.40 -15.02
CA THR A 193 -7.87 -3.84 -15.03
C THR A 193 -8.17 -3.16 -13.69
N PRO A 194 -8.41 -1.84 -13.64
CA PRO A 194 -8.72 -1.19 -12.38
C PRO A 194 -10.08 -1.62 -11.83
N LEU A 195 -10.17 -1.68 -10.51
CA LEU A 195 -11.45 -1.81 -9.82
C LEU A 195 -12.14 -0.45 -9.76
N ILE A 196 -13.43 -0.43 -10.09
CA ILE A 196 -14.23 0.79 -10.06
C ILE A 196 -14.78 0.98 -8.65
N GLN A 197 -14.57 2.16 -8.09
CA GLN A 197 -15.04 2.56 -6.78
C GLN A 197 -15.73 3.92 -6.85
N GLU A 198 -16.97 3.98 -6.41
CA GLU A 198 -17.66 5.26 -6.26
C GLU A 198 -17.01 6.11 -5.17
N GLN A 199 -17.05 7.44 -5.35
CA GLN A 199 -16.56 8.35 -4.32
C GLN A 199 -17.47 8.22 -3.08
N PRO A 200 -16.93 7.87 -1.91
CA PRO A 200 -17.73 7.90 -0.69
C PRO A 200 -18.25 9.32 -0.44
N MET A 201 -19.56 9.46 -0.26
CA MET A 201 -20.13 10.72 0.19
C MET A 201 -19.64 11.00 1.62
N GLN A 202 -19.14 12.20 1.84
CA GLN A 202 -19.00 12.72 3.20
C GLN A 202 -20.44 12.82 3.74
N MET A 203 -20.80 11.97 4.69
CA MET A 203 -22.01 12.22 5.46
C MET A 203 -21.83 13.58 6.10
N PRO A 204 -22.72 14.57 5.85
CA PRO A 204 -22.69 15.81 6.62
C PRO A 204 -22.73 15.36 8.08
N CYS A 205 -21.78 15.86 8.85
CA CYS A 205 -21.79 15.65 10.30
C CYS A 205 -23.12 16.21 10.78
N LEU A 206 -24.09 15.35 11.03
CA LEU A 206 -25.29 15.74 11.74
C LEU A 206 -24.78 16.18 13.11
N LEU A 207 -24.60 17.49 13.24
CA LEU A 207 -24.49 18.12 14.53
C LEU A 207 -25.76 17.71 15.28
N TYR A 208 -25.61 16.68 16.10
CA TYR A 208 -26.60 16.32 17.10
C TYR A 208 -26.62 17.49 18.09
N THR A 209 -27.41 18.51 17.76
CA THR A 209 -27.81 19.51 18.73
C THR A 209 -28.75 18.79 19.67
N SER A 210 -28.17 18.15 20.66
CA SER A 210 -28.91 17.70 21.84
C SER A 210 -29.64 18.92 22.39
N PRO A 211 -31.00 18.90 22.47
CA PRO A 211 -31.71 20.03 23.05
C PRO A 211 -31.21 20.22 24.47
N SER A 212 -30.77 21.44 24.75
CA SER A 212 -30.28 21.81 26.08
C SER A 212 -31.34 21.52 27.13
N PRO A 213 -30.98 20.92 28.28
CA PRO A 213 -31.93 20.68 29.38
C PRO A 213 -32.62 21.92 29.91
N ARG A 214 -32.28 23.11 29.41
CA ARG A 214 -32.89 24.41 29.82
C ARG A 214 -34.20 24.72 29.11
N ASP A 215 -34.53 24.07 28.03
CA ASP A 215 -35.79 24.33 27.28
C ASP A 215 -36.98 23.53 27.78
N MET A 216 -36.80 22.65 28.75
CA MET A 216 -37.88 21.82 29.32
C MET A 216 -38.49 22.37 30.62
N ARG A 217 -38.24 23.65 30.95
CA ARG A 217 -38.88 24.33 32.09
C ARG A 217 -39.65 25.56 31.65
N ARG A 218 -40.71 25.39 30.90
CA ARG A 218 -41.85 26.35 30.81
C ARG A 218 -43.01 25.66 30.11
N SER A 219 -43.80 24.96 30.87
CA SER A 219 -45.22 24.67 30.64
C SER A 219 -45.83 24.34 31.98
#